data_43fc498c548b2a870ce07fe34afee287
#
_entry.id   43fc498c548b2a870ce07fe34afee287
#
_cell.length_a   1.000
_cell.length_b   1.000
_cell.length_c   1.000
_cell.angle_alpha   90.00
_cell.angle_beta   90.00
_cell.angle_gamma   90.00
#
_symmetry.space_group_name_H-M   'P 1'
#
loop_
_entity.id
_entity.type
_entity.pdbx_description
1 polymer ?
#
loop_
_entity_poly.entity_id
_entity_poly.type
_entity_poly.pdbx_seq_one_letter_code
_entity_poly.pdbx_strand_id
1 'polypeptide(L)'
;MARGYALLAAAEADSTGAWDRIAELSDRFGHRLSGSRALEQAIEWTAVTMTADGLENVRRERVMVPHWVRGAESLELVAPRRQLLPMLGLGGSIATPQEGITAEVMVVASFEELAQRA
;
A
#
# COMPACT_ATOMS: atom_id res chain seq x y z
N MET A 1 -36.03 7.16 -18.12
CA MET A 1 -36.25 6.67 -16.74
C MET A 1 -36.37 5.15 -16.69
N ALA A 2 -37.19 4.46 -17.50
CA ALA A 2 -37.34 2.98 -17.46
C ALA A 2 -36.03 2.19 -17.57
N ARG A 3 -35.07 2.61 -18.43
CA ARG A 3 -33.76 1.97 -18.59
C ARG A 3 -32.89 2.07 -17.34
N GLY A 4 -33.00 3.17 -16.60
CA GLY A 4 -32.27 3.35 -15.34
C GLY A 4 -32.77 2.41 -14.23
N TYR A 5 -34.08 2.25 -14.11
CA TYR A 5 -34.65 1.29 -13.15
C TYR A 5 -34.32 -0.17 -13.49
N ALA A 6 -34.25 -0.51 -14.76
CA ALA A 6 -33.84 -1.86 -15.19
C ALA A 6 -32.39 -2.17 -14.83
N LEU A 7 -31.47 -1.18 -14.96
CA LEU A 7 -30.08 -1.31 -14.55
C LEU A 7 -29.93 -1.46 -13.02
N LEU A 8 -30.69 -0.68 -12.25
CA LEU A 8 -30.70 -0.80 -10.79
C LEU A 8 -31.19 -2.18 -10.35
N ALA A 9 -32.31 -2.65 -10.92
CA ALA A 9 -32.83 -3.97 -10.60
C ALA A 9 -31.86 -5.10 -10.99
N ALA A 10 -31.15 -4.96 -12.10
CA ALA A 10 -30.11 -5.92 -12.50
C ALA A 10 -28.93 -5.91 -11.53
N ALA A 11 -28.47 -4.73 -11.08
CA ALA A 11 -27.40 -4.59 -10.10
C ALA A 11 -27.80 -5.15 -8.72
N GLU A 12 -29.04 -4.95 -8.29
CA GLU A 12 -29.57 -5.52 -7.04
C GLU A 12 -29.72 -7.05 -7.09
N ALA A 13 -30.01 -7.59 -8.26
CA ALA A 13 -30.13 -9.04 -8.48
C ALA A 13 -28.75 -9.74 -8.56
N ASP A 14 -27.67 -9.01 -8.87
CA ASP A 14 -26.31 -9.53 -8.89
C ASP A 14 -25.74 -9.58 -7.47
N SER A 15 -25.83 -10.74 -6.83
CA SER A 15 -25.38 -10.95 -5.46
C SER A 15 -23.89 -11.29 -5.34
N THR A 16 -23.19 -11.57 -6.44
CA THR A 16 -21.80 -12.08 -6.41
C THR A 16 -20.80 -11.23 -7.18
N GLY A 17 -21.21 -10.48 -8.19
CA GLY A 17 -20.30 -9.78 -9.10
C GLY A 17 -19.34 -8.83 -8.42
N ALA A 18 -19.79 -8.01 -7.47
CA ALA A 18 -18.92 -7.12 -6.71
C ALA A 18 -17.95 -7.91 -5.81
N TRP A 19 -18.42 -8.97 -5.17
CA TRP A 19 -17.59 -9.84 -4.34
C TRP A 19 -16.50 -10.53 -5.17
N ASP A 20 -16.86 -11.11 -6.29
CA ASP A 20 -15.92 -11.82 -7.17
C ASP A 20 -14.83 -10.88 -7.69
N ARG A 21 -15.18 -9.62 -8.01
CA ARG A 21 -14.20 -8.59 -8.39
C ARG A 21 -13.23 -8.24 -7.27
N ILE A 22 -13.75 -8.05 -6.04
CA ILE A 22 -12.92 -7.74 -4.88
C ILE A 22 -12.04 -8.93 -4.52
N ALA A 23 -12.56 -10.15 -4.55
CA ALA A 23 -11.82 -11.36 -4.29
C ALA A 23 -10.68 -11.53 -5.30
N GLU A 24 -10.96 -11.46 -6.60
CA GLU A 24 -9.91 -11.56 -7.63
C GLU A 24 -8.86 -10.46 -7.49
N LEU A 25 -9.28 -9.21 -7.25
CA LEU A 25 -8.37 -8.09 -7.06
C LEU A 25 -7.46 -8.27 -5.85
N SER A 26 -7.98 -8.83 -4.75
CA SER A 26 -7.25 -9.02 -3.50
C SER A 26 -6.35 -10.24 -3.55
N ASP A 27 -6.86 -11.37 -4.04
CA ASP A 27 -6.15 -12.64 -4.01
C ASP A 27 -5.07 -12.73 -5.10
N ARG A 28 -5.34 -12.16 -6.28
CA ARG A 28 -4.43 -12.24 -7.41
C ARG A 28 -3.31 -11.21 -7.36
N PHE A 29 -3.61 -9.97 -6.94
CA PHE A 29 -2.65 -8.86 -6.99
C PHE A 29 -2.12 -8.46 -5.60
N GLY A 30 -2.78 -8.87 -4.53
CA GLY A 30 -2.35 -8.58 -3.16
C GLY A 30 -2.25 -7.08 -2.87
N HIS A 31 -1.16 -6.67 -2.23
CA HIS A 31 -0.90 -5.26 -1.93
C HIS A 31 -0.57 -4.48 -3.20
N ARG A 32 -1.21 -3.33 -3.37
CA ARG A 32 -1.12 -2.48 -4.57
C ARG A 32 -0.64 -1.08 -4.19
N LEU A 33 0.59 -1.00 -3.68
CA LEU A 33 1.21 0.28 -3.35
C LEU A 33 1.45 1.11 -4.62
N SER A 34 1.38 2.43 -4.49
CA SER A 34 1.63 3.37 -5.59
C SER A 34 2.94 3.06 -6.30
N GLY A 35 2.90 2.97 -7.63
CA GLY A 35 4.07 2.67 -8.48
C GLY A 35 4.56 1.22 -8.41
N SER A 36 3.91 0.34 -7.65
CA SER A 36 4.31 -1.07 -7.58
C SER A 36 3.89 -1.86 -8.82
N ARG A 37 4.65 -2.93 -9.12
CA ARG A 37 4.30 -3.86 -10.21
C ARG A 37 2.91 -4.49 -10.02
N ALA A 38 2.53 -4.78 -8.77
CA ALA A 38 1.22 -5.33 -8.47
C ALA A 38 0.09 -4.33 -8.81
N LEU A 39 0.30 -3.04 -8.56
CA LEU A 39 -0.64 -2.00 -8.97
C LEU A 39 -0.75 -1.91 -10.50
N GLU A 40 0.35 -1.90 -11.23
CA GLU A 40 0.35 -1.86 -12.70
C GLU A 40 -0.41 -3.06 -13.31
N GLN A 41 -0.20 -4.25 -12.77
CA GLN A 41 -0.93 -5.45 -13.19
C GLN A 41 -2.43 -5.36 -12.86
N ALA A 42 -2.79 -4.81 -11.71
CA ALA A 42 -4.18 -4.59 -11.32
C ALA A 42 -4.87 -3.56 -12.23
N ILE A 43 -4.18 -2.48 -12.62
CA ILE A 43 -4.69 -1.49 -13.56
C ILE A 43 -4.96 -2.12 -14.93
N GLU A 44 -4.03 -2.94 -15.44
CA GLU A 44 -4.22 -3.65 -16.70
C GLU A 44 -5.43 -4.59 -16.65
N TRP A 45 -5.51 -5.41 -15.61
CA TRP A 45 -6.65 -6.30 -15.38
C TRP A 45 -7.96 -5.53 -15.30
N THR A 46 -7.98 -4.41 -14.57
CA THR A 46 -9.19 -3.57 -14.44
C THR A 46 -9.64 -3.06 -15.81
N ALA A 47 -8.72 -2.54 -16.64
CA ALA A 47 -9.07 -2.04 -17.96
C ALA A 47 -9.64 -3.13 -18.88
N VAL A 48 -9.05 -4.33 -18.86
CA VAL A 48 -9.54 -5.51 -19.60
C VAL A 48 -10.92 -5.90 -19.11
N THR A 49 -11.11 -5.97 -17.80
CA THR A 49 -12.39 -6.34 -17.18
C THR A 49 -13.50 -5.35 -17.51
N MET A 50 -13.23 -4.05 -17.39
CA MET A 50 -14.19 -2.99 -17.76
C MET A 50 -14.62 -3.09 -19.23
N THR A 51 -13.69 -3.41 -20.13
CA THR A 51 -13.99 -3.62 -21.54
C THR A 51 -14.84 -4.88 -21.76
N ALA A 52 -14.51 -5.97 -21.07
CA ALA A 52 -15.30 -7.22 -21.13
C ALA A 52 -16.73 -7.06 -20.58
N ASP A 53 -16.91 -6.17 -19.60
CA ASP A 53 -18.23 -5.80 -19.06
C ASP A 53 -19.05 -4.90 -20.01
N GLY A 54 -18.49 -4.56 -21.17
CA GLY A 54 -19.16 -3.77 -22.21
C GLY A 54 -19.07 -2.25 -22.00
N LEU A 55 -18.18 -1.77 -21.14
CA LEU A 55 -17.94 -0.34 -20.99
C LEU A 55 -17.20 0.21 -22.23
N GLU A 56 -17.67 1.34 -22.73
CA GLU A 56 -17.09 2.02 -23.87
C GLU A 56 -16.03 3.05 -23.42
N ASN A 57 -15.10 3.36 -24.32
CA ASN A 57 -14.06 4.39 -24.13
C ASN A 57 -13.15 4.13 -22.91
N VAL A 58 -12.94 2.87 -22.54
CA VAL A 58 -11.99 2.50 -21.50
C VAL A 58 -10.59 2.90 -21.95
N ARG A 59 -9.94 3.78 -21.19
CA ARG A 59 -8.59 4.23 -21.46
C ARG A 59 -7.79 4.34 -20.17
N ARG A 60 -6.47 4.25 -20.31
CA ARG A 60 -5.53 4.47 -19.21
C ARG A 60 -4.86 5.81 -19.41
N GLU A 61 -4.76 6.57 -18.33
CA GLU A 61 -4.06 7.84 -18.32
C GLU A 61 -2.82 7.74 -17.43
N ARG A 62 -1.70 8.30 -17.89
CA ARG A 62 -0.46 8.30 -17.13
C ARG A 62 -0.54 9.31 -15.99
N VAL A 63 -0.31 8.84 -14.76
CA VAL A 63 -0.27 9.67 -13.57
C VAL A 63 1.06 9.46 -12.87
N MET A 64 1.71 10.55 -12.46
CA MET A 64 2.94 10.49 -11.66
C MET A 64 2.56 10.35 -10.18
N VAL A 65 3.06 9.31 -9.53
CA VAL A 65 2.80 9.03 -8.11
C VAL A 65 4.10 8.80 -7.37
N PRO A 66 4.16 9.12 -6.06
CA PRO A 66 5.30 8.73 -5.23
C PRO A 66 5.44 7.21 -5.20
N HIS A 67 6.65 6.73 -5.40
CA HIS A 67 6.98 5.31 -5.31
C HIS A 67 8.05 5.09 -4.25
N TRP A 68 7.64 4.60 -3.09
CA TRP A 68 8.56 4.23 -2.02
C TRP A 68 8.85 2.73 -2.08
N VAL A 69 10.13 2.40 -2.07
CA VAL A 69 10.59 1.01 -2.07
C VAL A 69 11.39 0.76 -0.79
N ARG A 70 11.02 -0.31 -0.09
CA ARG A 70 11.74 -0.75 1.11
C ARG A 70 13.13 -1.22 0.74
N GLY A 71 14.14 -0.66 1.38
CA GLY A 71 15.53 -1.10 1.27
C GLY A 71 15.88 -2.16 2.31
N ALA A 72 17.17 -2.43 2.43
CA ALA A 72 17.69 -3.21 3.54
C ALA A 72 17.61 -2.39 4.84
N GLU A 73 17.17 -3.02 5.90
CA GLU A 73 17.02 -2.35 7.19
C GLU A 73 17.52 -3.26 8.32
N SER A 74 18.19 -2.67 9.30
CA SER A 74 18.67 -3.40 10.47
C SER A 74 18.71 -2.50 11.69
N LEU A 75 18.49 -3.08 12.86
CA LEU A 75 18.62 -2.43 14.15
C LEU A 75 19.39 -3.35 15.09
N GLU A 76 20.45 -2.82 15.70
CA GLU A 76 21.26 -3.57 16.64
C GLU A 76 21.46 -2.76 17.93
N LEU A 77 21.22 -3.41 19.07
CA LEU A 77 21.70 -2.93 20.36
C LEU A 77 23.18 -3.26 20.45
N VAL A 78 24.08 -2.27 20.57
CA VAL A 78 25.53 -2.49 20.57
C VAL A 78 26.13 -2.60 21.98
N ALA A 79 25.45 -2.04 22.99
CA ALA A 79 25.84 -2.11 24.40
C ALA A 79 24.57 -2.24 25.28
N PRO A 80 24.63 -2.89 26.45
CA PRO A 80 25.78 -3.56 27.08
C PRO A 80 26.17 -4.88 26.40
N ARG A 81 25.34 -5.41 25.50
CA ARG A 81 25.60 -6.62 24.71
C ARG A 81 25.06 -6.45 23.31
N ARG A 82 25.70 -7.05 22.33
CA ARG A 82 25.18 -7.05 20.95
C ARG A 82 23.93 -7.90 20.83
N GLN A 83 22.88 -7.32 20.26
CA GLN A 83 21.61 -7.99 20.01
C GLN A 83 20.91 -7.37 18.82
N LEU A 84 20.61 -8.19 17.81
CA LEU A 84 19.76 -7.78 16.72
C LEU A 84 18.31 -7.63 17.21
N LEU A 85 17.68 -6.53 16.86
CA LEU A 85 16.31 -6.25 17.20
C LEU A 85 15.44 -6.29 15.92
N PRO A 86 14.19 -6.79 16.00
CA PRO A 86 13.29 -6.71 14.87
C PRO A 86 12.99 -5.25 14.55
N MET A 87 13.05 -4.92 13.27
CA MET A 87 12.79 -3.58 12.75
C MET A 87 11.93 -3.65 11.51
N LEU A 88 11.02 -2.71 11.36
CA LEU A 88 10.24 -2.51 10.16
C LEU A 88 10.06 -0.99 9.94
N GLY A 89 10.74 -0.44 8.96
CA GLY A 89 10.61 0.97 8.56
C GLY A 89 9.22 1.28 8.04
N LEU A 90 8.69 2.43 8.35
CA LEU A 90 7.41 2.90 7.83
C LEU A 90 7.55 3.38 6.38
N GLY A 91 6.50 3.21 5.60
CA GLY A 91 6.43 3.75 4.25
C GLY A 91 6.67 5.26 4.24
N GLY A 92 7.50 5.73 3.31
CA GLY A 92 7.92 7.13 3.24
C GLY A 92 9.14 7.48 4.09
N SER A 93 9.66 6.54 4.91
CA SER A 93 10.92 6.75 5.63
C SER A 93 12.07 7.01 4.66
N ILE A 94 12.98 7.90 5.06
CA ILE A 94 14.24 8.16 4.35
C ILE A 94 15.33 7.23 4.85
N ALA A 95 16.28 6.90 3.99
CA ALA A 95 17.41 6.06 4.36
C ALA A 95 18.35 6.79 5.33
N THR A 96 18.99 6.04 6.21
CA THR A 96 20.17 6.50 6.95
C THR A 96 21.37 6.62 6.00
N PRO A 97 22.46 7.31 6.39
CA PRO A 97 23.74 7.20 5.71
C PRO A 97 24.18 5.74 5.55
N GLN A 98 25.06 5.48 4.56
CA GLN A 98 25.49 4.11 4.24
C GLN A 98 26.15 3.38 5.43
N GLU A 99 26.85 4.12 6.28
CA GLU A 99 27.48 3.65 7.51
C GLU A 99 26.49 3.43 8.66
N GLY A 100 25.23 3.81 8.47
CA GLY A 100 24.20 3.75 9.50
C GLY A 100 24.30 4.91 10.51
N ILE A 101 23.54 4.80 11.60
CA ILE A 101 23.55 5.74 12.72
C ILE A 101 23.74 4.93 14.00
N THR A 102 24.74 5.31 14.81
CA THR A 102 24.92 4.79 16.17
C THR A 102 24.68 5.91 17.15
N ALA A 103 23.76 5.72 18.07
CA ALA A 103 23.41 6.73 19.08
C ALA A 103 22.99 6.06 20.38
N GLU A 104 23.01 6.83 21.47
CA GLU A 104 22.46 6.41 22.75
C GLU A 104 20.94 6.36 22.70
N VAL A 105 20.35 5.46 23.48
CA VAL A 105 18.90 5.33 23.61
C VAL A 105 18.42 6.07 24.84
N MET A 106 17.51 7.01 24.65
CA MET A 106 16.80 7.67 25.73
C MET A 106 15.41 7.02 25.90
N VAL A 107 15.11 6.56 27.09
CA VAL A 107 13.77 6.04 27.44
C VAL A 107 12.98 7.16 28.12
N VAL A 108 11.82 7.44 27.63
CA VAL A 108 10.89 8.46 28.16
C VAL A 108 9.51 7.86 28.33
N ALA A 109 8.75 8.32 29.34
CA ALA A 109 7.40 7.88 29.59
C ALA A 109 6.33 8.71 28.82
N SER A 110 6.69 9.92 28.38
CA SER A 110 5.78 10.81 27.64
C SER A 110 6.54 11.75 26.71
N PHE A 111 5.81 12.40 25.80
CA PHE A 111 6.35 13.46 24.94
C PHE A 111 6.75 14.72 25.72
N GLU A 112 6.08 15.00 26.84
CA GLU A 112 6.43 16.11 27.73
C GLU A 112 7.79 15.88 28.36
N GLU A 113 8.08 14.66 28.81
CA GLU A 113 9.41 14.28 29.32
C GLU A 113 10.48 14.38 28.23
N LEU A 114 10.16 13.95 27.01
CA LEU A 114 11.08 14.10 25.87
C LEU A 114 11.41 15.58 25.61
N ALA A 115 10.41 16.44 25.61
CA ALA A 115 10.60 17.88 25.41
C ALA A 115 11.46 18.56 26.50
N GLN A 116 11.47 18.02 27.72
CA GLN A 116 12.29 18.51 28.83
C GLN A 116 13.75 18.02 28.76
N ARG A 117 14.00 16.94 28.02
CA ARG A 117 15.33 16.31 27.89
C ARG A 117 16.03 16.57 26.56
N ALA A 118 15.31 17.14 25.58
CA ALA A 118 15.79 17.46 24.23
C ALA A 118 16.48 18.89 24.15
#